data_46d6c49b17c57f3d3c0dbeabe47f087d
#
_entry.id   46d6c49b17c57f3d3c0dbeabe47f087d
#
_cell.length_a   1.000
_cell.length_b   1.000
_cell.length_c   1.000
_cell.angle_alpha   90.00
_cell.angle_beta   90.00
_cell.angle_gamma   90.00
#
_symmetry.space_group_name_H-M   'P 1'
#
loop_
_entity.id
_entity.type
_entity.pdbx_description
1 polymer ?
#
loop_
_entity_poly.entity_id
_entity_poly.type
_entity_poly.pdbx_seq_one_letter_code
_entity_poly.pdbx_strand_id
1 'polypeptide(L)'
;MKLGYKLLFGACVAANLVATSCVDDMKFGNSFLEKAPGGSATIDTVFGSVIYTQQFLNSIYGRQYYGLPYKDDTSLPVSSSPYCGKIEALTDCWQLHWRDAQLYTQYYSGIHTANYGRRQDKFCYNDEKVWEVVRWCWLLLENIDRVPNLDENEKARMIAEAKCLMAVRYFDMFRHYGGLPLLTASFEGNESSYECPRATVEETVNFMIKLLDEAINSGALPWAYGVGDDADGSSTYVGRWTMAGAMALKCKIWQFAASPLFNDNQGYAGGASEAEQQHLVWYGGYRQELWDNCLKACEDFMRELQARGFYELNHSVNTTPAGYRYAYRMGYLYQGSKEVLHSVRVQMGDAFNSSTYFWHNW
;
A
#
# COMPACT_ATOMS: atom_id res chain seq x y z
N MET A 1 13.93 70.16 34.45
CA MET A 1 14.70 69.19 33.62
C MET A 1 15.12 67.90 34.31
N LYS A 2 15.04 67.77 35.65
CA LYS A 2 15.45 66.52 36.34
C LYS A 2 14.37 65.46 36.55
N LEU A 3 13.09 65.74 36.25
CA LEU A 3 11.98 64.80 36.41
C LEU A 3 11.77 63.96 35.18
N GLY A 4 12.03 64.51 33.99
CA GLY A 4 11.86 63.80 32.70
C GLY A 4 12.83 62.65 32.48
N TYR A 5 14.07 62.77 32.96
CA TYR A 5 15.09 61.70 32.83
C TYR A 5 14.81 60.50 33.70
N LYS A 6 14.19 60.70 34.89
CA LYS A 6 13.82 59.59 35.78
C LYS A 6 12.63 58.77 35.22
N LEU A 7 11.70 59.44 34.55
CA LEU A 7 10.59 58.76 33.87
C LEU A 7 11.04 58.00 32.62
N LEU A 8 11.97 58.56 31.82
CA LEU A 8 12.53 57.90 30.66
C LEU A 8 13.36 56.65 31.06
N PHE A 9 14.15 56.78 32.14
CA PHE A 9 14.94 55.64 32.61
C PHE A 9 14.08 54.53 33.21
N GLY A 10 12.99 54.88 33.90
CA GLY A 10 12.00 53.94 34.39
C GLY A 10 11.25 53.20 33.25
N ALA A 11 10.91 53.91 32.16
CA ALA A 11 10.27 53.33 31.00
C ALA A 11 11.20 52.38 30.22
N CYS A 12 12.48 52.73 30.09
CA CYS A 12 13.47 51.85 29.44
C CYS A 12 13.78 50.58 30.26
N VAL A 13 13.78 50.64 31.61
CA VAL A 13 13.96 49.48 32.45
C VAL A 13 12.72 48.58 32.45
N ALA A 14 11.51 49.16 32.44
CA ALA A 14 10.27 48.41 32.33
C ALA A 14 10.11 47.75 30.93
N ALA A 15 10.56 48.41 29.86
CA ALA A 15 10.57 47.84 28.50
C ALA A 15 11.54 46.64 28.34
N ASN A 16 12.68 46.65 29.08
CA ASN A 16 13.62 45.54 29.09
C ASN A 16 13.15 44.33 29.93
N LEU A 17 12.27 44.55 30.91
CA LEU A 17 11.70 43.46 31.73
C LEU A 17 10.55 42.71 30.99
N VAL A 18 9.94 43.32 29.99
CA VAL A 18 8.90 42.67 29.15
C VAL A 18 9.51 41.92 27.98
N ALA A 19 10.76 42.23 27.58
CA ALA A 19 11.45 41.58 26.47
C ALA A 19 12.15 40.25 26.85
N THR A 20 12.17 39.88 28.12
CA THR A 20 12.82 38.61 28.56
C THR A 20 11.90 37.38 28.53
N SER A 21 10.66 37.55 28.06
CA SER A 21 9.69 36.44 27.98
C SER A 21 9.81 35.54 26.75
N CYS A 22 10.70 35.81 25.80
CA CYS A 22 10.84 35.03 24.58
C CYS A 22 12.24 34.40 24.38
N VAL A 23 13.11 34.45 25.39
CA VAL A 23 14.49 33.92 25.23
C VAL A 23 14.57 32.42 25.51
N ASP A 24 13.62 31.86 26.26
CA ASP A 24 13.59 30.43 26.56
C ASP A 24 13.23 29.56 25.37
N ASP A 25 12.69 30.16 24.29
CA ASP A 25 12.38 29.41 23.04
C ASP A 25 13.49 29.50 22.00
N MET A 26 14.57 30.23 22.23
CA MET A 26 15.72 30.23 21.32
C MET A 26 16.68 29.08 21.64
N LYS A 27 16.53 28.00 20.91
CA LYS A 27 17.45 26.87 20.93
C LYS A 27 18.70 27.18 20.11
N PHE A 28 19.86 27.10 20.73
CA PHE A 28 21.18 27.31 20.13
C PHE A 28 21.95 25.98 20.02
N GLY A 29 22.79 25.86 19.00
CA GLY A 29 23.58 24.66 18.77
C GLY A 29 22.77 23.51 18.12
N ASN A 30 23.04 22.29 18.54
CA ASN A 30 22.35 21.11 17.97
C ASN A 30 20.84 21.13 18.19
N SER A 31 20.35 21.77 19.25
CA SER A 31 18.92 21.91 19.54
C SER A 31 18.18 22.85 18.57
N PHE A 32 18.90 23.72 17.84
CA PHE A 32 18.32 24.54 16.78
C PHE A 32 17.90 23.70 15.56
N LEU A 33 18.55 22.57 15.33
CA LEU A 33 18.23 21.63 14.24
C LEU A 33 17.13 20.64 14.62
N GLU A 34 16.75 20.57 15.88
CA GLU A 34 15.59 19.81 16.31
C GLU A 34 14.32 20.51 15.82
N LYS A 35 13.49 19.80 15.08
CA LYS A 35 12.17 20.31 14.70
C LYS A 35 11.38 20.64 15.97
N ALA A 36 10.75 21.83 15.98
CA ALA A 36 9.90 22.24 17.08
C ALA A 36 8.88 21.14 17.45
N PRO A 37 8.63 20.89 18.75
CA PRO A 37 7.56 20.00 19.17
C PRO A 37 6.23 20.53 18.59
N GLY A 38 5.64 19.77 17.66
CA GLY A 38 4.37 20.15 16.98
C GLY A 38 4.42 20.08 15.46
N GLY A 39 5.59 19.92 14.82
CA GLY A 39 5.74 19.88 13.37
C GLY A 39 5.80 18.48 12.74
N SER A 40 6.07 17.43 13.50
CA SER A 40 6.05 16.04 13.03
C SER A 40 5.85 15.09 14.21
N ALA A 41 4.97 14.11 14.05
CA ALA A 41 4.81 13.06 15.04
C ALA A 41 6.13 12.25 15.15
N THR A 42 6.67 12.14 16.35
CA THR A 42 7.84 11.30 16.64
C THR A 42 7.40 9.84 16.82
N ILE A 43 8.34 8.91 16.72
CA ILE A 43 8.08 7.49 17.02
C ILE A 43 7.47 7.33 18.42
N ASP A 44 8.00 8.04 19.42
CA ASP A 44 7.48 7.99 20.77
C ASP A 44 6.06 8.55 20.91
N THR A 45 5.71 9.57 20.13
CA THR A 45 4.35 10.10 20.08
C THR A 45 3.39 9.09 19.47
N VAL A 46 3.76 8.48 18.36
CA VAL A 46 2.91 7.52 17.63
C VAL A 46 2.68 6.27 18.48
N PHE A 47 3.75 5.67 18.99
CA PHE A 47 3.67 4.41 19.72
C PHE A 47 3.50 4.60 21.25
N GLY A 48 3.33 5.82 21.71
CA GLY A 48 2.92 6.15 23.07
C GLY A 48 1.39 6.11 23.29
N SER A 49 0.60 5.89 22.25
CA SER A 49 -0.88 5.91 22.32
C SER A 49 -1.51 4.91 21.34
N VAL A 50 -2.48 4.14 21.83
CA VAL A 50 -3.28 3.23 20.98
C VAL A 50 -3.91 3.98 19.81
N ILE A 51 -4.53 5.15 20.08
CA ILE A 51 -5.20 5.94 19.03
C ILE A 51 -4.23 6.39 17.95
N TYR A 52 -3.05 6.88 18.32
CA TYR A 52 -2.07 7.32 17.33
C TYR A 52 -1.45 6.15 16.54
N THR A 53 -1.26 5.01 17.18
CA THR A 53 -0.83 3.79 16.50
C THR A 53 -1.87 3.29 15.50
N GLN A 54 -3.16 3.32 15.84
CA GLN A 54 -4.25 3.03 14.92
C GLN A 54 -4.31 4.01 13.75
N GLN A 55 -4.13 5.30 14.01
CA GLN A 55 -4.06 6.33 12.95
C GLN A 55 -2.84 6.12 12.05
N PHE A 56 -1.72 5.69 12.62
CA PHE A 56 -0.53 5.35 11.83
C PHE A 56 -0.80 4.17 10.90
N LEU A 57 -1.41 3.08 11.38
CA LEU A 57 -1.83 1.98 10.52
C LEU A 57 -2.82 2.45 9.43
N ASN A 58 -3.77 3.32 9.77
CA ASN A 58 -4.69 3.90 8.78
C ASN A 58 -3.95 4.71 7.71
N SER A 59 -2.86 5.39 8.08
CA SER A 59 -2.01 6.11 7.12
C SER A 59 -1.31 5.15 6.14
N ILE A 60 -0.92 3.95 6.59
CA ILE A 60 -0.39 2.90 5.71
C ILE A 60 -1.47 2.42 4.74
N TYR A 61 -2.70 2.19 5.22
CA TYR A 61 -3.85 1.87 4.36
C TYR A 61 -4.12 2.96 3.31
N GLY A 62 -4.02 4.22 3.71
CA GLY A 62 -4.20 5.36 2.81
C GLY A 62 -3.17 5.46 1.68
N ARG A 63 -2.10 4.67 1.75
CA ARG A 63 -1.06 4.55 0.71
C ARG A 63 -1.21 3.30 -0.15
N GLN A 64 -2.27 2.53 0.01
CA GLN A 64 -2.51 1.39 -0.89
C GLN A 64 -2.72 1.87 -2.32
N TYR A 65 -2.08 1.15 -3.24
CA TYR A 65 -2.31 1.34 -4.65
C TYR A 65 -3.68 0.80 -5.05
N TYR A 66 -4.41 1.56 -5.83
CA TYR A 66 -5.74 1.16 -6.31
C TYR A 66 -5.96 1.31 -7.82
N GLY A 67 -5.00 1.87 -8.54
CA GLY A 67 -4.99 1.91 -10.01
C GLY A 67 -6.22 2.55 -10.67
N LEU A 68 -7.03 3.28 -9.91
CA LEU A 68 -8.28 3.84 -10.41
C LEU A 68 -8.05 4.92 -11.47
N PRO A 69 -8.89 4.98 -12.52
CA PRO A 69 -8.91 6.10 -13.42
C PRO A 69 -9.46 7.34 -12.70
N TYR A 70 -8.67 8.37 -12.57
CA TYR A 70 -9.12 9.66 -12.07
C TYR A 70 -8.39 10.80 -12.75
N LYS A 71 -8.95 11.98 -12.60
CA LYS A 71 -8.36 13.20 -13.10
C LYS A 71 -7.07 13.50 -12.36
N ASP A 72 -6.18 14.17 -13.06
CA ASP A 72 -4.91 14.65 -12.56
C ASP A 72 -5.04 15.39 -11.24
N ASP A 73 -4.79 14.69 -10.16
CA ASP A 73 -4.68 15.29 -8.85
C ASP A 73 -3.37 14.86 -8.22
N THR A 74 -2.41 15.77 -8.22
CA THR A 74 -1.10 15.60 -7.62
C THR A 74 -1.15 15.42 -6.11
N SER A 75 -2.30 15.65 -5.48
CA SER A 75 -2.50 15.45 -4.05
C SER A 75 -2.70 13.97 -3.67
N LEU A 76 -3.10 13.13 -4.62
CA LEU A 76 -3.27 11.72 -4.38
C LEU A 76 -1.98 10.94 -4.61
N PRO A 77 -1.50 10.21 -3.57
CA PRO A 77 -0.14 9.66 -3.57
C PRO A 77 0.09 8.49 -4.52
N VAL A 78 -0.94 7.96 -5.13
CA VAL A 78 -0.84 6.66 -5.83
C VAL A 78 -1.30 6.66 -7.26
N SER A 79 -1.72 7.73 -7.83
CA SER A 79 -1.99 7.76 -9.21
C SER A 79 -1.86 9.17 -9.69
N SER A 80 -0.78 9.44 -10.24
CA SER A 80 -0.61 10.66 -10.95
C SER A 80 -1.29 10.53 -12.31
N SER A 81 -1.96 11.55 -12.71
CA SER A 81 -2.18 11.81 -14.11
C SER A 81 -0.83 11.69 -14.83
N PRO A 82 -0.82 11.38 -16.05
CA PRO A 82 -1.90 11.31 -17.03
C PRO A 82 -2.39 9.88 -17.29
N TYR A 83 -2.32 9.02 -16.34
CA TYR A 83 -2.40 7.58 -16.56
C TYR A 83 -3.68 6.94 -16.04
N CYS A 84 -4.77 7.66 -16.00
CA CYS A 84 -6.07 7.12 -15.59
C CYS A 84 -6.40 5.79 -16.28
N GLY A 85 -6.73 4.77 -15.49
CA GLY A 85 -7.15 3.46 -16.00
C GLY A 85 -6.10 2.69 -16.78
N LYS A 86 -4.85 2.97 -16.61
CA LYS A 86 -3.81 2.46 -17.50
C LYS A 86 -3.48 0.98 -17.33
N ILE A 87 -3.66 0.44 -16.13
CA ILE A 87 -3.44 -1.01 -15.95
C ILE A 87 -4.42 -1.78 -16.83
N GLU A 88 -5.69 -1.41 -16.82
CA GLU A 88 -6.70 -1.99 -17.67
C GLU A 88 -6.45 -1.67 -19.14
N ALA A 89 -5.94 -0.49 -19.47
CA ALA A 89 -5.62 -0.09 -20.83
C ALA A 89 -4.35 -0.75 -21.38
N LEU A 90 -3.57 -1.41 -20.54
CA LEU A 90 -2.46 -2.27 -20.97
C LEU A 90 -2.89 -3.71 -21.23
N THR A 91 -4.18 -4.02 -21.03
CA THR A 91 -4.79 -5.30 -21.35
C THR A 91 -5.58 -5.20 -22.66
N ASP A 92 -6.05 -6.33 -23.13
CA ASP A 92 -6.95 -6.43 -24.29
C ASP A 92 -8.43 -6.10 -23.97
N CYS A 93 -8.73 -5.90 -22.68
CA CYS A 93 -10.09 -5.61 -22.22
C CYS A 93 -10.53 -4.18 -22.44
N TRP A 94 -9.60 -3.25 -22.50
CA TRP A 94 -9.90 -1.83 -22.61
C TRP A 94 -8.79 -1.07 -23.34
N GLN A 95 -9.18 -0.05 -24.14
CA GLN A 95 -8.28 0.83 -24.85
C GLN A 95 -8.55 2.29 -24.49
N LEU A 96 -7.50 3.01 -24.14
CA LEU A 96 -7.60 4.45 -23.94
C LEU A 96 -7.79 5.15 -25.30
N HIS A 97 -8.80 6.00 -25.41
CA HIS A 97 -9.10 6.72 -26.65
C HIS A 97 -8.27 8.00 -26.85
N TRP A 98 -7.63 8.47 -25.80
CA TRP A 98 -6.91 9.74 -25.79
C TRP A 98 -5.47 9.56 -26.30
N ARG A 99 -5.24 9.95 -27.55
CA ARG A 99 -3.98 9.72 -28.25
C ARG A 99 -2.77 10.50 -27.70
N ASP A 100 -2.99 11.63 -27.04
CA ASP A 100 -1.91 12.44 -26.46
C ASP A 100 -1.49 11.94 -25.07
N ALA A 101 -2.18 10.93 -24.55
CA ALA A 101 -1.81 10.33 -23.30
C ALA A 101 -0.47 9.59 -23.42
N GLN A 102 0.32 9.66 -22.38
CA GLN A 102 1.62 8.97 -22.33
C GLN A 102 1.48 7.44 -22.54
N LEU A 103 0.31 6.87 -22.27
CA LEU A 103 0.04 5.48 -22.57
C LEU A 103 0.27 5.15 -24.07
N TYR A 104 -0.23 6.00 -24.97
CA TYR A 104 0.01 5.84 -26.40
C TYR A 104 1.44 6.11 -26.79
N THR A 105 2.03 7.19 -26.25
CA THR A 105 3.35 7.62 -26.66
C THR A 105 4.47 6.79 -26.09
N GLN A 106 4.22 6.01 -25.04
CA GLN A 106 5.25 5.21 -24.36
C GLN A 106 4.98 3.71 -24.46
N TYR A 107 3.78 3.27 -24.07
CA TYR A 107 3.48 1.83 -23.99
C TYR A 107 3.02 1.27 -25.33
N TYR A 108 2.03 1.86 -25.98
CA TYR A 108 1.53 1.36 -27.26
C TYR A 108 2.53 1.56 -28.41
N SER A 109 3.41 2.54 -28.30
CA SER A 109 4.49 2.75 -29.26
C SER A 109 5.68 1.82 -29.04
N GLY A 110 5.75 1.10 -27.93
CA GLY A 110 6.84 0.21 -27.59
C GLY A 110 8.16 0.89 -27.22
N ILE A 111 8.16 2.20 -26.94
CA ILE A 111 9.39 2.92 -26.56
C ILE A 111 9.66 2.91 -25.05
N HIS A 112 8.74 2.36 -24.26
CA HIS A 112 8.95 2.22 -22.83
C HIS A 112 10.05 1.20 -22.52
N THR A 113 11.03 1.62 -21.75
CA THR A 113 12.16 0.76 -21.36
C THR A 113 12.37 0.85 -19.84
N ALA A 114 13.11 -0.10 -19.29
CA ALA A 114 13.46 -0.12 -17.86
C ALA A 114 14.17 1.16 -17.37
N ASN A 115 14.87 1.86 -18.26
CA ASN A 115 15.54 3.12 -17.95
C ASN A 115 14.63 4.34 -18.05
N TYR A 116 13.39 4.18 -18.48
CA TYR A 116 12.45 5.27 -18.70
C TYR A 116 11.72 5.70 -17.41
N GLY A 117 11.94 5.01 -16.32
CA GLY A 117 11.31 5.23 -15.02
C GLY A 117 11.67 6.56 -14.39
N ARG A 118 11.22 7.66 -14.99
CA ARG A 118 11.34 9.00 -14.42
C ARG A 118 9.97 9.44 -13.88
N ARG A 119 9.95 10.57 -13.18
CA ARG A 119 8.79 11.21 -12.50
C ARG A 119 7.47 11.21 -13.28
N GLN A 120 7.52 11.00 -14.58
CA GLN A 120 6.34 10.99 -15.46
C GLN A 120 5.81 9.58 -15.72
N ASP A 121 6.52 8.54 -15.26
CA ASP A 121 6.05 7.17 -15.35
C ASP A 121 5.43 6.76 -14.03
N LYS A 122 4.16 6.42 -14.08
CA LYS A 122 3.44 5.95 -12.92
C LYS A 122 3.97 4.65 -12.32
N PHE A 123 4.62 3.83 -13.15
CA PHE A 123 5.31 2.65 -12.67
C PHE A 123 6.71 2.97 -12.12
N CYS A 124 7.08 4.26 -12.07
CA CYS A 124 8.19 4.75 -11.28
C CYS A 124 7.80 4.76 -9.80
N TYR A 125 8.07 3.71 -9.10
CA TYR A 125 7.72 3.54 -7.68
C TYR A 125 8.41 4.54 -6.73
N ASN A 126 9.34 5.33 -7.20
CA ASN A 126 9.88 6.44 -6.41
C ASN A 126 8.82 7.51 -6.14
N ASP A 127 7.98 7.80 -7.13
CA ASP A 127 6.91 8.80 -6.99
C ASP A 127 5.69 8.22 -6.25
N GLU A 128 5.52 6.90 -6.24
CA GLU A 128 4.42 6.22 -5.58
C GLU A 128 4.68 5.93 -4.09
N LYS A 129 5.82 6.36 -3.58
CA LYS A 129 6.19 6.23 -2.16
C LYS A 129 6.06 4.80 -1.61
N VAL A 130 6.33 3.83 -2.46
CA VAL A 130 6.20 2.41 -2.11
C VAL A 130 7.14 2.05 -0.97
N TRP A 131 8.38 2.50 -1.04
CA TRP A 131 9.37 2.25 0.00
C TRP A 131 9.06 2.95 1.32
N GLU A 132 8.35 4.09 1.26
CA GLU A 132 7.81 4.74 2.44
C GLU A 132 6.80 3.82 3.15
N VAL A 133 5.91 3.16 2.39
CA VAL A 133 4.94 2.20 2.94
C VAL A 133 5.64 1.01 3.57
N VAL A 134 6.62 0.41 2.89
CA VAL A 134 7.40 -0.72 3.43
C VAL A 134 8.08 -0.32 4.74
N ARG A 135 8.71 0.87 4.77
CA ARG A 135 9.31 1.41 6.00
C ARG A 135 8.29 1.60 7.12
N TRP A 136 7.12 2.14 6.82
CA TRP A 136 6.07 2.34 7.84
C TRP A 136 5.55 1.02 8.39
N CYS A 137 5.41 0.00 7.55
CA CYS A 137 5.07 -1.34 8.03
C CYS A 137 6.13 -1.86 9.02
N TRP A 138 7.41 -1.73 8.69
CA TRP A 138 8.48 -2.13 9.60
C TRP A 138 8.49 -1.31 10.88
N LEU A 139 8.34 0.02 10.81
CA LEU A 139 8.25 0.87 12.00
C LEU A 139 7.10 0.43 12.92
N LEU A 140 5.95 0.02 12.36
CA LEU A 140 4.86 -0.52 13.16
C LEU A 140 5.26 -1.84 13.81
N LEU A 141 5.80 -2.79 13.04
CA LEU A 141 6.19 -4.10 13.55
C LEU A 141 7.26 -4.02 14.64
N GLU A 142 8.21 -3.10 14.52
CA GLU A 142 9.33 -2.91 15.47
C GLU A 142 8.92 -2.19 16.76
N ASN A 143 7.86 -1.39 16.72
CA ASN A 143 7.49 -0.53 17.84
C ASN A 143 6.15 -0.85 18.50
N ILE A 144 5.35 -1.73 17.93
CA ILE A 144 3.99 -2.00 18.44
C ILE A 144 3.97 -2.53 19.87
N ASP A 145 5.02 -3.24 20.28
CA ASP A 145 5.18 -3.76 21.66
C ASP A 145 5.35 -2.66 22.70
N ARG A 146 5.68 -1.43 22.30
CA ARG A 146 5.84 -0.26 23.17
C ARG A 146 4.52 0.42 23.50
N VAL A 147 3.44 0.09 22.76
CA VAL A 147 2.15 0.78 22.88
C VAL A 147 1.49 0.42 24.21
N PRO A 148 1.28 1.38 25.12
CA PRO A 148 0.71 1.08 26.42
C PRO A 148 -0.78 0.73 26.29
N ASN A 149 -1.22 -0.27 27.06
CA ASN A 149 -2.63 -0.70 27.14
C ASN A 149 -3.27 -1.10 25.80
N LEU A 150 -2.47 -1.49 24.80
CA LEU A 150 -2.99 -2.07 23.57
C LEU A 150 -3.44 -3.51 23.87
N ASP A 151 -4.68 -3.83 23.50
CA ASP A 151 -5.21 -5.18 23.62
C ASP A 151 -4.40 -6.16 22.75
N GLU A 152 -4.09 -7.35 23.28
CA GLU A 152 -3.23 -8.32 22.61
C GLU A 152 -3.84 -8.86 21.31
N ASN A 153 -5.18 -9.02 21.22
CA ASN A 153 -5.83 -9.43 19.99
C ASN A 153 -5.78 -8.33 18.94
N GLU A 154 -5.99 -7.08 19.37
CA GLU A 154 -5.86 -5.93 18.47
C GLU A 154 -4.42 -5.76 17.98
N LYS A 155 -3.44 -5.90 18.86
CA LYS A 155 -2.03 -5.88 18.51
C LYS A 155 -1.68 -6.95 17.48
N ALA A 156 -2.10 -8.20 17.71
CA ALA A 156 -1.88 -9.30 16.79
C ALA A 156 -2.53 -9.03 15.42
N ARG A 157 -3.74 -8.46 15.41
CA ARG A 157 -4.43 -8.05 14.19
C ARG A 157 -3.66 -6.98 13.44
N MET A 158 -3.21 -5.93 14.11
CA MET A 158 -2.45 -4.84 13.49
C MET A 158 -1.13 -5.34 12.88
N ILE A 159 -0.46 -6.28 13.54
CA ILE A 159 0.75 -6.95 13.02
C ILE A 159 0.42 -7.73 11.74
N ALA A 160 -0.66 -8.51 11.74
CA ALA A 160 -1.08 -9.28 10.58
C ALA A 160 -1.50 -8.37 9.41
N GLU A 161 -2.24 -7.28 9.69
CA GLU A 161 -2.60 -6.28 8.69
C GLU A 161 -1.37 -5.62 8.07
N ALA A 162 -0.37 -5.25 8.87
CA ALA A 162 0.88 -4.65 8.37
C ALA A 162 1.66 -5.59 7.45
N LYS A 163 1.69 -6.89 7.76
CA LYS A 163 2.30 -7.92 6.90
C LYS A 163 1.56 -8.06 5.56
N CYS A 164 0.23 -8.05 5.57
CA CYS A 164 -0.56 -8.05 4.34
C CYS A 164 -0.33 -6.79 3.49
N LEU A 165 -0.30 -5.61 4.14
CA LEU A 165 -0.02 -4.34 3.48
C LEU A 165 1.37 -4.33 2.83
N MET A 166 2.36 -4.88 3.51
CA MET A 166 3.71 -5.03 2.97
C MET A 166 3.72 -6.00 1.78
N ALA A 167 3.09 -7.17 1.93
CA ALA A 167 3.05 -8.19 0.88
C ALA A 167 2.38 -7.66 -0.41
N VAL A 168 1.26 -6.95 -0.31
CA VAL A 168 0.58 -6.39 -1.49
C VAL A 168 1.43 -5.32 -2.16
N ARG A 169 2.17 -4.50 -1.40
CA ARG A 169 3.06 -3.48 -1.99
C ARG A 169 4.25 -4.11 -2.70
N TYR A 170 4.84 -5.16 -2.13
CA TYR A 170 5.86 -5.94 -2.83
C TYR A 170 5.29 -6.60 -4.09
N PHE A 171 4.07 -7.12 -4.04
CA PHE A 171 3.43 -7.72 -5.20
C PHE A 171 3.17 -6.71 -6.32
N ASP A 172 2.76 -5.50 -6.00
CA ASP A 172 2.61 -4.43 -7.00
C ASP A 172 3.91 -4.14 -7.74
N MET A 173 5.02 -4.02 -7.01
CA MET A 173 6.34 -3.84 -7.63
C MET A 173 6.80 -5.09 -8.40
N PHE A 174 6.60 -6.26 -7.80
CA PHE A 174 7.03 -7.54 -8.39
C PHE A 174 6.45 -7.75 -9.78
N ARG A 175 5.17 -7.44 -9.98
CA ARG A 175 4.50 -7.57 -11.29
C ARG A 175 5.17 -6.78 -12.40
N HIS A 176 5.89 -5.71 -12.06
CA HIS A 176 6.52 -4.81 -13.03
C HIS A 176 8.03 -4.99 -13.13
N TYR A 177 8.68 -5.42 -12.07
CA TYR A 177 10.14 -5.44 -12.01
C TYR A 177 10.76 -6.83 -11.78
N GLY A 178 9.96 -7.82 -11.40
CA GLY A 178 10.48 -9.11 -10.97
C GLY A 178 11.08 -9.04 -9.56
N GLY A 179 12.30 -9.56 -9.38
CA GLY A 179 13.00 -9.54 -8.12
C GLY A 179 13.28 -8.13 -7.59
N LEU A 180 13.22 -7.95 -6.28
CA LEU A 180 13.23 -6.65 -5.61
C LEU A 180 14.22 -6.63 -4.45
N PRO A 181 14.72 -5.46 -4.03
CA PRO A 181 15.39 -5.34 -2.74
C PRO A 181 14.45 -5.76 -1.60
N LEU A 182 14.89 -6.70 -0.76
CA LEU A 182 14.08 -7.18 0.37
C LEU A 182 14.52 -6.46 1.65
N LEU A 183 13.69 -5.53 2.10
CA LEU A 183 13.91 -4.84 3.36
C LEU A 183 13.35 -5.68 4.50
N THR A 184 14.18 -5.97 5.48
CA THR A 184 13.83 -6.79 6.65
C THR A 184 13.73 -5.99 7.95
N ALA A 185 13.96 -4.69 7.88
CA ALA A 185 13.82 -3.74 8.99
C ALA A 185 13.62 -2.32 8.44
N SER A 186 13.24 -1.39 9.32
CA SER A 186 13.23 0.04 8.99
C SER A 186 14.65 0.60 8.96
N PHE A 187 14.90 1.58 8.08
CA PHE A 187 16.12 2.37 8.15
C PHE A 187 15.99 3.48 9.20
N GLU A 188 17.00 3.63 10.05
CA GLU A 188 17.05 4.67 11.08
C GLU A 188 17.51 6.03 10.55
N GLY A 189 18.24 6.05 9.41
CA GLY A 189 18.75 7.26 8.78
C GLY A 189 20.20 7.59 9.17
N ASN A 190 20.87 6.69 9.88
CA ASN A 190 22.26 6.82 10.33
C ASN A 190 23.14 5.64 9.86
N GLU A 191 22.62 4.81 8.97
CA GLU A 191 23.34 3.66 8.43
C GLU A 191 24.55 4.10 7.61
N SER A 192 25.62 3.31 7.68
CA SER A 192 26.83 3.54 6.90
C SER A 192 26.66 3.30 5.40
N SER A 193 25.65 2.52 5.01
CA SER A 193 25.27 2.22 3.63
C SER A 193 23.79 1.92 3.53
N TYR A 194 23.19 2.36 2.45
CA TYR A 194 21.79 2.07 2.07
C TYR A 194 21.73 1.15 0.84
N GLU A 195 22.81 0.46 0.55
CA GLU A 195 22.85 -0.47 -0.58
C GLU A 195 22.02 -1.71 -0.27
N CYS A 196 20.93 -1.88 -1.03
CA CYS A 196 20.06 -3.03 -0.99
C CYS A 196 20.02 -3.65 -2.39
N PRO A 197 20.80 -4.69 -2.67
CA PRO A 197 20.77 -5.35 -3.97
C PRO A 197 19.41 -5.99 -4.20
N ARG A 198 19.03 -6.13 -5.47
CA ARG A 198 17.84 -6.87 -5.85
C ARG A 198 18.00 -8.34 -5.49
N ALA A 199 16.99 -8.91 -4.88
CA ALA A 199 16.84 -10.33 -4.70
C ALA A 199 16.31 -10.98 -6.00
N THR A 200 16.44 -12.28 -6.10
CA THR A 200 15.86 -13.07 -7.20
C THR A 200 14.33 -13.04 -7.18
N VAL A 201 13.71 -13.44 -8.29
CA VAL A 201 12.25 -13.66 -8.37
C VAL A 201 11.80 -14.64 -7.27
N GLU A 202 12.52 -15.74 -7.10
CA GLU A 202 12.20 -16.77 -6.10
C GLU A 202 12.24 -16.21 -4.66
N GLU A 203 13.31 -15.53 -4.29
CA GLU A 203 13.44 -14.92 -2.97
C GLU A 203 12.34 -13.89 -2.72
N THR A 204 12.00 -13.10 -3.73
CA THR A 204 10.94 -12.08 -3.63
C THR A 204 9.56 -12.72 -3.44
N VAL A 205 9.25 -13.76 -4.20
CA VAL A 205 7.98 -14.50 -4.05
C VAL A 205 7.91 -15.15 -2.68
N ASN A 206 8.98 -15.84 -2.26
CA ASN A 206 9.03 -16.49 -0.94
C ASN A 206 8.88 -15.49 0.20
N PHE A 207 9.44 -14.29 0.07
CA PHE A 207 9.28 -13.23 1.07
C PHE A 207 7.82 -12.79 1.19
N MET A 208 7.14 -12.53 0.07
CA MET A 208 5.72 -12.16 0.07
C MET A 208 4.84 -13.27 0.67
N ILE A 209 5.10 -14.52 0.28
CA ILE A 209 4.35 -15.69 0.79
C ILE A 209 4.56 -15.85 2.29
N LYS A 210 5.81 -15.71 2.77
CA LYS A 210 6.11 -15.76 4.20
C LYS A 210 5.32 -14.73 5.00
N LEU A 211 5.27 -13.47 4.53
CA LEU A 211 4.50 -12.41 5.18
C LEU A 211 3.01 -12.78 5.28
N LEU A 212 2.44 -13.32 4.21
CA LEU A 212 1.04 -13.74 4.19
C LEU A 212 0.78 -14.97 5.05
N ASP A 213 1.67 -15.96 5.03
CA ASP A 213 1.55 -17.15 5.87
C ASP A 213 1.64 -16.81 7.36
N GLU A 214 2.53 -15.91 7.74
CA GLU A 214 2.61 -15.41 9.11
C GLU A 214 1.33 -14.66 9.51
N ALA A 215 0.74 -13.86 8.63
CA ALA A 215 -0.51 -13.16 8.89
C ALA A 215 -1.70 -14.12 9.00
N ILE A 216 -1.84 -15.08 8.09
CA ILE A 216 -2.91 -16.07 8.06
C ILE A 216 -2.83 -16.99 9.29
N ASN A 217 -1.64 -17.53 9.55
CA ASN A 217 -1.42 -18.52 10.62
C ASN A 217 -1.46 -17.90 12.03
N SER A 218 -1.38 -16.58 12.15
CA SER A 218 -1.56 -15.89 13.44
C SER A 218 -2.98 -16.07 13.99
N GLY A 219 -3.96 -16.36 13.13
CA GLY A 219 -5.36 -16.41 13.51
C GLY A 219 -5.99 -15.07 13.90
N ALA A 220 -5.23 -13.96 13.78
CA ALA A 220 -5.66 -12.64 14.22
C ALA A 220 -6.52 -11.89 13.19
N LEU A 221 -6.45 -12.29 11.91
CA LEU A 221 -7.29 -11.69 10.88
C LEU A 221 -8.69 -12.30 10.93
N PRO A 222 -9.76 -11.48 10.96
CA PRO A 222 -11.12 -11.99 10.81
C PRO A 222 -11.29 -12.60 9.41
N TRP A 223 -12.19 -13.58 9.27
CA TRP A 223 -12.51 -14.15 7.97
C TRP A 223 -13.09 -13.11 7.01
N ALA A 224 -14.04 -12.32 7.52
CA ALA A 224 -14.71 -11.24 6.80
C ALA A 224 -15.17 -10.18 7.80
N TYR A 225 -15.40 -8.96 7.33
CA TYR A 225 -16.02 -7.90 8.11
C TYR A 225 -17.51 -7.79 7.76
N GLY A 226 -18.35 -7.48 8.74
CA GLY A 226 -19.79 -7.29 8.56
C GLY A 226 -20.61 -8.56 8.70
N VAL A 227 -20.11 -9.57 9.40
CA VAL A 227 -20.74 -10.89 9.55
C VAL A 227 -20.91 -11.25 11.01
N GLY A 228 -22.11 -11.70 11.40
CA GLY A 228 -22.40 -12.30 12.70
C GLY A 228 -22.08 -11.37 13.88
N ASP A 229 -21.47 -11.96 14.91
CA ASP A 229 -21.06 -11.22 16.12
C ASP A 229 -19.91 -10.23 15.85
N ASP A 230 -19.19 -10.38 14.74
CA ASP A 230 -18.33 -9.34 14.16
C ASP A 230 -19.15 -8.22 13.51
N ALA A 231 -20.39 -8.01 13.93
CA ALA A 231 -21.21 -6.88 13.55
C ALA A 231 -20.59 -5.52 13.94
N ASP A 232 -19.53 -5.51 14.77
CA ASP A 232 -18.55 -4.44 14.85
C ASP A 232 -17.76 -4.27 13.54
N GLY A 233 -17.78 -5.26 12.67
CA GLY A 233 -17.49 -5.17 11.25
C GLY A 233 -18.42 -4.21 10.52
N SER A 234 -18.97 -3.28 11.26
CA SER A 234 -19.62 -2.11 10.75
C SER A 234 -18.86 -1.54 9.57
N SER A 235 -19.48 -0.74 8.79
CA SER A 235 -18.90 0.01 7.66
C SER A 235 -17.50 0.59 7.91
N THR A 236 -17.07 0.72 9.17
CA THR A 236 -15.80 1.29 9.60
C THR A 236 -14.57 0.42 9.28
N TYR A 237 -14.70 -0.91 9.36
CA TYR A 237 -13.57 -1.84 9.14
C TYR A 237 -13.56 -2.48 7.74
N VAL A 238 -14.62 -2.33 6.97
CA VAL A 238 -14.65 -2.84 5.59
C VAL A 238 -13.57 -2.14 4.76
N GLY A 239 -12.75 -2.93 4.06
CA GLY A 239 -11.56 -2.46 3.36
C GLY A 239 -10.26 -2.74 4.12
N ARG A 240 -10.32 -3.19 5.38
CA ARG A 240 -9.16 -3.74 6.07
C ARG A 240 -8.89 -5.17 5.63
N TRP A 241 -7.66 -5.61 5.81
CA TRP A 241 -7.26 -6.97 5.46
C TRP A 241 -8.01 -8.00 6.29
N THR A 242 -8.47 -9.03 5.61
CA THR A 242 -9.13 -10.20 6.17
C THR A 242 -8.33 -11.45 5.86
N MET A 243 -8.57 -12.54 6.56
CA MET A 243 -7.98 -13.83 6.24
C MET A 243 -8.30 -14.27 4.80
N ALA A 244 -9.56 -14.09 4.37
CA ALA A 244 -9.97 -14.40 2.99
C ALA A 244 -9.20 -13.55 1.96
N GLY A 245 -9.05 -12.25 2.21
CA GLY A 245 -8.27 -11.35 1.35
C GLY A 245 -6.80 -11.75 1.28
N ALA A 246 -6.19 -12.11 2.41
CA ALA A 246 -4.79 -12.56 2.47
C ALA A 246 -4.58 -13.88 1.72
N MET A 247 -5.49 -14.85 1.88
CA MET A 247 -5.45 -16.12 1.15
C MET A 247 -5.63 -15.92 -0.36
N ALA A 248 -6.55 -15.05 -0.77
CA ALA A 248 -6.75 -14.71 -2.18
C ALA A 248 -5.51 -14.05 -2.80
N LEU A 249 -4.86 -13.15 -2.06
CA LEU A 249 -3.60 -12.54 -2.51
C LEU A 249 -2.50 -13.59 -2.65
N LYS A 250 -2.41 -14.56 -1.73
CA LYS A 250 -1.47 -15.68 -1.82
C LYS A 250 -1.68 -16.50 -3.09
N CYS A 251 -2.94 -16.83 -3.42
CA CYS A 251 -3.28 -17.51 -4.68
C CYS A 251 -2.81 -16.70 -5.89
N LYS A 252 -3.08 -15.39 -5.88
CA LYS A 252 -2.72 -14.49 -6.99
C LYS A 252 -1.20 -14.35 -7.14
N ILE A 253 -0.44 -14.29 -6.07
CA ILE A 253 1.03 -14.26 -6.11
C ILE A 253 1.57 -15.54 -6.74
N TRP A 254 1.11 -16.72 -6.29
CA TRP A 254 1.53 -17.99 -6.87
C TRP A 254 1.14 -18.13 -8.35
N GLN A 255 -0.08 -17.74 -8.72
CA GLN A 255 -0.53 -17.76 -10.10
C GLN A 255 0.36 -16.88 -10.99
N PHE A 256 0.73 -15.70 -10.50
CA PHE A 256 1.58 -14.78 -11.25
C PHE A 256 3.01 -15.31 -11.36
N ALA A 257 3.57 -15.86 -10.27
CA ALA A 257 4.89 -16.47 -10.25
C ALA A 257 4.98 -17.71 -11.15
N ALA A 258 3.92 -18.52 -11.21
CA ALA A 258 3.84 -19.71 -12.06
C ALA A 258 3.58 -19.39 -13.55
N SER A 259 3.19 -18.16 -13.88
CA SER A 259 2.88 -17.76 -15.25
C SER A 259 4.11 -17.83 -16.16
N PRO A 260 3.90 -18.01 -17.50
CA PRO A 260 5.01 -18.11 -18.46
C PRO A 260 5.97 -16.91 -18.45
N LEU A 261 5.53 -15.74 -17.95
CA LEU A 261 6.40 -14.57 -17.82
C LEU A 261 7.62 -14.85 -16.91
N PHE A 262 7.43 -15.62 -15.85
CA PHE A 262 8.47 -15.94 -14.87
C PHE A 262 8.91 -17.41 -14.90
N ASN A 263 8.03 -18.30 -15.35
CA ASN A 263 8.17 -19.74 -15.27
C ASN A 263 8.03 -20.40 -16.66
N ASP A 264 9.02 -20.22 -17.50
CA ASP A 264 9.14 -20.84 -18.79
C ASP A 264 10.54 -21.45 -18.97
N ASN A 265 10.71 -22.32 -19.95
CA ASN A 265 12.01 -22.90 -20.32
C ASN A 265 12.96 -21.86 -20.92
N GLN A 266 12.45 -20.76 -21.40
CA GLN A 266 13.22 -19.65 -21.95
C GLN A 266 12.81 -18.34 -21.31
N GLY A 267 13.77 -17.53 -20.90
CA GLY A 267 13.52 -16.19 -20.40
C GLY A 267 12.90 -15.29 -21.47
N TYR A 268 12.11 -14.32 -21.05
CA TYR A 268 11.38 -13.41 -21.94
C TYR A 268 12.30 -12.64 -22.90
N ALA A 269 13.50 -12.25 -22.47
CA ALA A 269 14.51 -11.61 -23.30
C ALA A 269 15.49 -12.61 -23.96
N GLY A 270 15.15 -13.89 -23.99
CA GLY A 270 15.94 -14.94 -24.64
C GLY A 270 17.08 -15.51 -23.81
N GLY A 271 17.12 -15.23 -22.50
CA GLY A 271 18.12 -15.77 -21.56
C GLY A 271 19.50 -15.08 -21.61
N ALA A 272 19.64 -14.03 -22.41
CA ALA A 272 20.93 -13.40 -22.65
C ALA A 272 21.19 -12.15 -21.77
N SER A 273 20.16 -11.60 -21.15
CA SER A 273 20.31 -10.41 -20.32
C SER A 273 20.92 -10.76 -18.96
N GLU A 274 21.71 -9.84 -18.38
CA GLU A 274 22.28 -10.02 -17.05
C GLU A 274 21.19 -10.26 -15.99
N ALA A 275 20.07 -9.56 -16.09
CA ALA A 275 18.94 -9.73 -15.19
C ALA A 275 18.32 -11.15 -15.24
N GLU A 276 18.31 -11.78 -16.42
CA GLU A 276 17.88 -13.17 -16.55
C GLU A 276 18.92 -14.14 -16.00
N GLN A 277 20.20 -13.93 -16.30
CA GLN A 277 21.30 -14.77 -15.79
C GLN A 277 21.37 -14.76 -14.25
N GLN A 278 21.01 -13.64 -13.62
CA GLN A 278 20.95 -13.48 -12.18
C GLN A 278 19.57 -13.87 -11.59
N HIS A 279 18.66 -14.39 -12.38
CA HIS A 279 17.29 -14.75 -11.99
C HIS A 279 16.48 -13.61 -11.37
N LEU A 280 16.77 -12.37 -11.77
CA LEU A 280 16.06 -11.18 -11.26
C LEU A 280 14.71 -10.96 -11.94
N VAL A 281 14.44 -11.61 -13.08
CA VAL A 281 13.21 -11.41 -13.87
C VAL A 281 12.54 -12.71 -14.28
N TRP A 282 13.09 -13.87 -13.95
CA TRP A 282 12.51 -15.20 -14.17
C TRP A 282 13.17 -16.26 -13.29
N TYR A 283 12.58 -17.47 -13.22
CA TYR A 283 13.07 -18.57 -12.37
C TYR A 283 14.29 -19.34 -12.92
N GLY A 284 14.73 -19.03 -14.13
CA GLY A 284 15.82 -19.76 -14.77
C GLY A 284 15.43 -21.07 -15.45
N GLY A 285 14.13 -21.32 -15.63
CA GLY A 285 13.56 -22.51 -16.25
C GLY A 285 12.17 -22.82 -15.73
N TYR A 286 11.48 -23.70 -16.44
CA TYR A 286 10.14 -24.16 -16.02
C TYR A 286 10.23 -25.03 -14.77
N ARG A 287 9.37 -24.76 -13.79
CA ARG A 287 9.21 -25.51 -12.55
C ARG A 287 7.73 -25.84 -12.30
N GLN A 288 7.38 -27.11 -12.36
CA GLN A 288 6.02 -27.56 -12.10
C GLN A 288 5.56 -27.21 -10.68
N GLU A 289 6.46 -27.23 -9.72
CA GLU A 289 6.16 -26.93 -8.31
C GLU A 289 5.48 -25.57 -8.08
N LEU A 290 5.69 -24.60 -8.94
CA LEU A 290 5.04 -23.30 -8.82
C LEU A 290 3.55 -23.38 -9.11
N TRP A 291 3.15 -24.20 -10.10
CA TRP A 291 1.76 -24.51 -10.37
C TRP A 291 1.13 -25.36 -9.27
N ASP A 292 1.89 -26.30 -8.72
CA ASP A 292 1.42 -27.14 -7.60
C ASP A 292 1.18 -26.28 -6.35
N ASN A 293 2.06 -25.32 -6.06
CA ASN A 293 1.88 -24.35 -4.98
C ASN A 293 0.67 -23.44 -5.23
N CYS A 294 0.45 -23.01 -6.47
CA CYS A 294 -0.73 -22.23 -6.85
C CYS A 294 -2.01 -23.04 -6.62
N LEU A 295 -2.06 -24.26 -7.12
CA LEU A 295 -3.21 -25.17 -6.94
C LEU A 295 -3.51 -25.38 -5.46
N LYS A 296 -2.47 -25.73 -4.69
CA LYS A 296 -2.61 -25.92 -3.24
C LYS A 296 -3.16 -24.68 -2.54
N ALA A 297 -2.65 -23.50 -2.85
CA ALA A 297 -3.14 -22.27 -2.25
C ALA A 297 -4.63 -22.02 -2.58
N CYS A 298 -5.04 -22.29 -3.82
CA CYS A 298 -6.43 -22.17 -4.24
C CYS A 298 -7.34 -23.22 -3.55
N GLU A 299 -6.88 -24.48 -3.43
CA GLU A 299 -7.62 -25.52 -2.72
C GLU A 299 -7.77 -25.20 -1.23
N ASP A 300 -6.72 -24.69 -0.60
CA ASP A 300 -6.75 -24.26 0.80
C ASP A 300 -7.76 -23.09 0.99
N PHE A 301 -7.77 -22.11 0.08
CA PHE A 301 -8.75 -21.04 0.10
C PHE A 301 -10.18 -21.55 -0.10
N MET A 302 -10.41 -22.42 -1.08
CA MET A 302 -11.75 -22.98 -1.34
C MET A 302 -12.27 -23.83 -0.19
N ARG A 303 -11.38 -24.56 0.50
CA ARG A 303 -11.73 -25.32 1.70
C ARG A 303 -12.19 -24.40 2.85
N GLU A 304 -11.45 -23.33 3.11
CA GLU A 304 -11.83 -22.33 4.12
C GLU A 304 -13.12 -21.62 3.73
N LEU A 305 -13.30 -21.27 2.46
CA LEU A 305 -14.51 -20.67 1.95
C LEU A 305 -15.74 -21.56 2.18
N GLN A 306 -15.63 -22.87 1.90
CA GLN A 306 -16.70 -23.84 2.14
C GLN A 306 -17.00 -24.01 3.65
N ALA A 307 -15.96 -23.98 4.47
CA ALA A 307 -16.11 -24.18 5.92
C ALA A 307 -16.73 -22.94 6.62
N ARG A 308 -16.37 -21.74 6.20
CA ARG A 308 -16.77 -20.49 6.85
C ARG A 308 -17.91 -19.77 6.16
N GLY A 309 -18.13 -20.01 4.87
CA GLY A 309 -19.15 -19.31 4.07
C GLY A 309 -18.86 -17.81 3.91
N PHE A 310 -19.92 -17.01 3.88
CA PHE A 310 -20.00 -15.57 3.72
C PHE A 310 -19.74 -15.09 2.30
N TYR A 311 -18.56 -15.34 1.73
CA TYR A 311 -18.26 -14.92 0.37
C TYR A 311 -18.94 -15.84 -0.65
N GLU A 312 -19.56 -15.25 -1.65
CA GLU A 312 -20.28 -15.96 -2.69
C GLU A 312 -20.33 -15.12 -3.98
N LEU A 313 -20.42 -15.79 -5.12
CA LEU A 313 -20.64 -15.10 -6.40
C LEU A 313 -22.04 -14.49 -6.41
N ASN A 314 -22.16 -13.31 -6.99
CA ASN A 314 -23.42 -12.62 -7.11
C ASN A 314 -24.22 -13.18 -8.29
N HIS A 315 -25.24 -13.94 -8.03
CA HIS A 315 -26.06 -14.61 -9.02
C HIS A 315 -27.25 -13.77 -9.47
N SER A 316 -27.61 -13.89 -10.74
CA SER A 316 -28.83 -13.29 -11.27
C SER A 316 -30.08 -13.98 -10.70
N VAL A 317 -31.05 -13.19 -10.28
CA VAL A 317 -32.35 -13.68 -9.81
C VAL A 317 -33.26 -14.16 -10.95
N ASN A 318 -32.89 -13.88 -12.21
CA ASN A 318 -33.59 -14.33 -13.39
C ASN A 318 -32.63 -14.62 -14.56
N THR A 319 -33.11 -15.32 -15.56
CA THR A 319 -32.32 -15.78 -16.73
C THR A 319 -32.31 -14.79 -17.90
N THR A 320 -32.64 -13.52 -17.66
CA THR A 320 -32.61 -12.51 -18.71
C THR A 320 -31.24 -11.87 -18.87
N PRO A 321 -30.85 -11.40 -20.06
CA PRO A 321 -29.59 -10.66 -20.23
C PRO A 321 -29.48 -9.43 -19.33
N ALA A 322 -30.59 -8.77 -19.01
CA ALA A 322 -30.64 -7.65 -18.08
C ALA A 322 -30.34 -8.09 -16.64
N GLY A 323 -30.89 -9.24 -16.22
CA GLY A 323 -30.64 -9.84 -14.91
C GLY A 323 -29.17 -10.20 -14.74
N TYR A 324 -28.54 -10.85 -15.71
CA TYR A 324 -27.12 -11.19 -15.66
C TYR A 324 -26.22 -9.94 -15.60
N ARG A 325 -26.51 -8.92 -16.42
CA ARG A 325 -25.80 -7.65 -16.35
C ARG A 325 -25.96 -6.96 -15.01
N TYR A 326 -27.15 -7.01 -14.42
CA TYR A 326 -27.38 -6.44 -13.09
C TYR A 326 -26.58 -7.18 -12.01
N ALA A 327 -26.63 -8.52 -12.01
CA ALA A 327 -25.88 -9.33 -11.06
C ALA A 327 -24.36 -9.06 -11.14
N TYR A 328 -23.81 -9.03 -12.35
CA TYR A 328 -22.40 -8.69 -12.58
C TYR A 328 -22.04 -7.30 -12.03
N ARG A 329 -22.88 -6.30 -12.32
CA ARG A 329 -22.66 -4.94 -11.80
C ARG A 329 -22.72 -4.88 -10.28
N MET A 330 -23.67 -5.59 -9.66
CA MET A 330 -23.81 -5.62 -8.22
C MET A 330 -22.64 -6.34 -7.54
N GLY A 331 -22.12 -7.39 -8.16
CA GLY A 331 -20.89 -8.05 -7.67
C GLY A 331 -19.70 -7.10 -7.61
N TYR A 332 -19.57 -6.23 -8.59
CA TYR A 332 -18.44 -5.32 -8.75
C TYR A 332 -18.62 -3.94 -8.10
N LEU A 333 -19.81 -3.34 -8.25
CA LEU A 333 -20.06 -1.94 -7.86
C LEU A 333 -20.68 -1.80 -6.46
N TYR A 334 -21.34 -2.83 -5.95
CA TYR A 334 -22.04 -2.73 -4.70
C TYR A 334 -21.07 -2.77 -3.52
N GLN A 335 -21.10 -1.72 -2.72
CA GLN A 335 -20.32 -1.66 -1.49
C GLN A 335 -20.86 -2.68 -0.47
N GLY A 336 -20.05 -3.66 -0.12
CA GLY A 336 -20.48 -4.78 0.72
C GLY A 336 -20.92 -6.00 -0.08
N SER A 337 -20.62 -6.03 -1.39
CA SER A 337 -20.77 -7.25 -2.19
C SER A 337 -19.96 -8.40 -1.57
N LYS A 338 -20.61 -9.54 -1.38
CA LYS A 338 -19.97 -10.75 -0.88
C LYS A 338 -18.99 -11.39 -1.88
N GLU A 339 -18.96 -10.90 -3.10
CA GLU A 339 -18.01 -11.32 -4.14
C GLU A 339 -16.63 -10.66 -3.96
N VAL A 340 -16.58 -9.53 -3.22
CA VAL A 340 -15.36 -8.75 -3.03
C VAL A 340 -14.61 -9.22 -1.79
N LEU A 341 -13.45 -9.86 -2.00
CA LEU A 341 -12.60 -10.38 -0.93
C LEU A 341 -11.76 -9.29 -0.23
N HIS A 342 -11.33 -8.29 -0.98
CA HIS A 342 -10.62 -7.11 -0.49
C HIS A 342 -10.93 -5.92 -1.38
N SER A 343 -11.12 -4.75 -0.77
CA SER A 343 -11.38 -3.51 -1.51
C SER A 343 -10.56 -2.35 -0.96
N VAL A 344 -10.08 -1.50 -1.84
CA VAL A 344 -9.54 -0.20 -1.45
C VAL A 344 -10.66 0.81 -1.49
N ARG A 345 -10.96 1.41 -0.35
CA ARG A 345 -11.99 2.43 -0.24
C ARG A 345 -11.44 3.80 -0.54
N VAL A 346 -12.02 4.46 -1.51
CA VAL A 346 -11.74 5.85 -1.82
C VAL A 346 -12.86 6.69 -1.22
N GLN A 347 -12.53 7.55 -0.26
CA GLN A 347 -13.48 8.49 0.29
C GLN A 347 -13.59 9.69 -0.65
N MET A 348 -14.83 10.09 -0.95
CA MET A 348 -15.07 11.35 -1.66
C MET A 348 -14.72 12.53 -0.76
N GLY A 349 -13.69 13.26 -1.14
CA GLY A 349 -13.44 14.60 -0.64
C GLY A 349 -13.86 15.65 -1.68
N ASP A 350 -13.75 16.91 -1.33
CA ASP A 350 -14.10 18.04 -2.23
C ASP A 350 -13.31 18.02 -3.56
N ALA A 351 -12.14 17.40 -3.59
CA ALA A 351 -11.36 17.17 -4.81
C ALA A 351 -12.08 16.30 -5.85
N PHE A 352 -13.09 15.52 -5.45
CA PHE A 352 -13.85 14.63 -6.31
C PHE A 352 -15.20 15.20 -6.76
N ASN A 353 -15.46 16.46 -6.55
CA ASN A 353 -16.72 17.12 -6.93
C ASN A 353 -16.92 17.36 -8.43
N SER A 354 -16.04 16.87 -9.26
CA SER A 354 -16.19 17.00 -10.70
C SER A 354 -16.89 15.78 -11.27
N SER A 355 -17.90 16.01 -12.10
CA SER A 355 -18.70 15.01 -12.82
C SER A 355 -17.92 14.06 -13.73
N THR A 356 -16.61 14.06 -13.66
CA THR A 356 -15.68 13.32 -14.50
C THR A 356 -15.10 12.07 -13.84
N TYR A 357 -15.51 11.70 -12.62
CA TYR A 357 -14.94 10.57 -11.89
C TYR A 357 -15.79 9.34 -12.04
N PHE A 358 -15.14 8.27 -12.48
CA PHE A 358 -15.71 6.93 -12.49
C PHE A 358 -15.30 6.19 -11.22
N TRP A 359 -16.24 5.44 -10.69
CA TRP A 359 -16.08 4.64 -9.49
C TRP A 359 -15.74 3.20 -9.88
N HIS A 360 -14.75 2.67 -9.23
CA HIS A 360 -14.48 1.24 -9.30
C HIS A 360 -14.28 0.71 -7.89
N ASN A 361 -15.00 -0.35 -7.56
CA ASN A 361 -14.67 -1.24 -6.46
C ASN A 361 -13.82 -2.36 -7.03
N TRP A 362 -12.79 -2.69 -6.35
CA TRP A 362 -11.89 -3.79 -6.70
C TRP A 362 -12.31 -5.07 -5.99
#